data_029ed0ccc35d045d136550dc6a050269
#
_entry.id   029ed0ccc35d045d136550dc6a050269
#
_cell.length_a   1.000
_cell.length_b   1.000
_cell.length_c   1.000
_cell.angle_alpha   90.00
_cell.angle_beta   90.00
_cell.angle_gamma   90.00
#
_symmetry.space_group_name_H-M   'P 1'
#
loop_
_entity.id
_entity.type
_entity.pdbx_description
1 polymer ?
#
loop_
_entity_poly.entity_id
_entity_poly.type
_entity_poly.pdbx_seq_one_letter_code
_entity_poly.pdbx_strand_id
1 'polypeptide(L)'
;SYLDAQRRPYIHLVDGGLADNLGVQRLLDRALAGGGLRETFSEVGIPPGTIRKLVLVTVNAERDPSENIDMSDKVPNMAQVVDSLLFGTGARATRETQEFLRDITQQWRQSLAAGPTGSSDAFAPGAEVHVISVNLRDAHDDVARRRLLQVPTAFSITSEEVTDLIEAGGSVLRHSPEFRALVQSLARQAPTTPSPTPGPASTPAKSE
;
A
#
# COMPACT_ATOMS: atom_id res chain seq x y z
N SER A 1 32.17 14.56 9.79
CA SER A 1 31.90 13.61 8.69
C SER A 1 31.84 12.19 9.25
N TYR A 2 30.91 11.38 8.82
CA TYR A 2 30.82 9.94 9.16
C TYR A 2 31.93 9.09 8.47
N LEU A 3 32.74 9.70 7.62
CA LEU A 3 33.86 9.07 6.94
C LEU A 3 35.13 8.99 7.84
N ASP A 4 35.12 9.62 9.00
CA ASP A 4 36.24 9.61 9.96
C ASP A 4 35.96 8.58 11.06
N ALA A 5 36.36 7.33 10.84
CA ALA A 5 36.15 6.23 11.77
C ALA A 5 36.93 6.38 13.09
N GLN A 6 37.97 7.21 13.15
CA GLN A 6 38.70 7.46 14.40
C GLN A 6 37.94 8.40 15.33
N ARG A 7 37.25 9.39 14.77
CA ARG A 7 36.42 10.34 15.52
C ARG A 7 35.01 9.84 15.78
N ARG A 8 34.46 9.03 14.86
CA ARG A 8 33.09 8.49 14.93
C ARG A 8 33.10 7.00 14.57
N PRO A 9 33.53 6.13 15.49
CA PRO A 9 33.69 4.70 15.23
C PRO A 9 32.35 3.97 15.10
N TYR A 10 31.24 4.61 15.49
CA TYR A 10 29.92 4.01 15.43
C TYR A 10 28.95 4.87 14.62
N ILE A 11 28.11 4.21 13.83
CA ILE A 11 26.97 4.81 13.15
C ILE A 11 25.72 4.27 13.83
N HIS A 12 24.91 5.16 14.38
CA HIS A 12 23.60 4.82 14.93
C HIS A 12 22.57 4.94 13.84
N LEU A 13 21.92 3.81 13.52
CA LEU A 13 20.84 3.75 12.54
C LEU A 13 19.51 3.76 13.28
N VAL A 14 18.54 4.42 12.68
CA VAL A 14 17.15 4.45 13.14
C VAL A 14 16.25 3.88 12.06
N ASP A 15 15.05 3.41 12.44
CA ASP A 15 14.07 2.90 11.51
C ASP A 15 13.62 4.02 10.54
N GLY A 16 13.52 3.66 9.25
CA GLY A 16 13.04 4.55 8.20
C GLY A 16 11.62 5.07 8.43
N GLY A 17 10.80 4.36 9.20
CA GLY A 17 9.46 4.75 9.59
C GLY A 17 9.37 6.08 10.36
N LEU A 18 10.47 6.53 10.98
CA LEU A 18 10.52 7.86 11.59
C LEU A 18 10.45 9.00 10.56
N ALA A 19 10.90 8.77 9.34
CA ALA A 19 10.91 9.76 8.26
C ALA A 19 9.78 9.55 7.24
N ASP A 20 9.52 8.29 6.88
CA ASP A 20 8.50 7.89 5.87
C ASP A 20 7.94 6.51 6.24
N ASN A 21 6.98 6.48 7.14
CA ASN A 21 6.38 5.24 7.65
C ASN A 21 5.71 4.40 6.56
N LEU A 22 5.16 5.02 5.54
CA LEU A 22 4.52 4.33 4.42
C LEU A 22 5.49 3.98 3.29
N GLY A 23 6.69 4.53 3.28
CA GLY A 23 7.71 4.31 2.25
C GLY A 23 7.35 4.85 0.87
N VAL A 24 6.40 5.79 0.79
CA VAL A 24 5.87 6.29 -0.49
C VAL A 24 6.39 7.68 -0.88
N GLN A 25 7.05 8.39 0.04
CA GLN A 25 7.45 9.78 -0.19
C GLN A 25 8.36 9.94 -1.40
N ARG A 26 9.31 9.03 -1.59
CA ARG A 26 10.20 9.05 -2.76
C ARG A 26 9.45 8.90 -4.09
N LEU A 27 8.41 8.07 -4.13
CA LEU A 27 7.55 7.92 -5.29
C LEU A 27 6.80 9.22 -5.57
N LEU A 28 6.24 9.83 -4.52
CA LEU A 28 5.49 11.08 -4.60
C LEU A 28 6.37 12.23 -5.03
N ASP A 29 7.54 12.41 -4.41
CA ASP A 29 8.52 13.43 -4.76
C ASP A 29 8.94 13.32 -6.23
N ARG A 30 9.19 12.10 -6.70
CA ARG A 30 9.58 11.87 -8.09
C ARG A 30 8.44 12.18 -9.06
N ALA A 31 7.22 11.79 -8.75
CA ALA A 31 6.06 12.09 -9.56
C ALA A 31 5.77 13.59 -9.64
N LEU A 32 6.03 14.34 -8.56
CA LEU A 32 5.89 15.80 -8.55
C LEU A 32 7.03 16.50 -9.30
N ALA A 33 8.28 16.11 -9.04
CA ALA A 33 9.45 16.72 -9.65
C ALA A 33 9.57 16.39 -11.15
N GLY A 34 9.08 15.22 -11.58
CA GLY A 34 9.13 14.75 -12.97
C GLY A 34 8.02 15.28 -13.87
N GLY A 35 7.17 16.21 -13.39
CA GLY A 35 6.07 16.75 -14.20
C GLY A 35 4.77 15.92 -14.14
N GLY A 36 4.78 14.81 -13.41
CA GLY A 36 3.60 13.98 -13.21
C GLY A 36 3.86 12.47 -13.34
N LEU A 37 2.80 11.70 -13.25
CA LEU A 37 2.87 10.25 -13.31
C LEU A 37 3.39 9.75 -14.68
N ARG A 38 2.91 10.31 -15.76
CA ARG A 38 3.22 9.89 -17.14
C ARG A 38 4.69 10.12 -17.48
N GLU A 39 5.18 11.30 -17.18
CA GLU A 39 6.56 11.71 -17.39
C GLU A 39 7.52 10.82 -16.60
N THR A 40 7.19 10.56 -15.34
CA THR A 40 7.99 9.68 -14.47
C THR A 40 8.14 8.27 -15.06
N PHE A 41 7.08 7.67 -15.58
CA PHE A 41 7.13 6.33 -16.16
C PHE A 41 7.75 6.30 -17.56
N SER A 42 7.63 7.37 -18.32
CA SER A 42 8.32 7.51 -19.61
C SER A 42 9.84 7.59 -19.44
N GLU A 43 10.32 8.27 -18.40
CA GLU A 43 11.76 8.36 -18.08
C GLU A 43 12.37 7.02 -17.64
N VAL A 44 11.59 6.11 -17.05
CA VAL A 44 12.06 4.79 -16.60
C VAL A 44 12.30 3.83 -17.78
N GLY A 45 11.91 4.20 -18.99
CA GLY A 45 12.13 3.40 -20.21
C GLY A 45 11.12 2.27 -20.39
N ILE A 46 9.96 2.37 -19.80
CA ILE A 46 8.86 1.42 -20.02
C ILE A 46 8.31 1.63 -21.45
N PRO A 47 8.14 0.54 -22.24
CA PRO A 47 7.64 0.66 -23.60
C PRO A 47 6.28 1.35 -23.67
N PRO A 48 6.01 2.16 -24.70
CA PRO A 48 4.74 2.87 -24.84
C PRO A 48 3.53 1.93 -24.84
N GLY A 49 2.45 2.37 -24.19
CA GLY A 49 1.18 1.66 -24.16
C GLY A 49 1.18 0.34 -23.39
N THR A 50 2.22 0.07 -22.60
CA THR A 50 2.36 -1.21 -21.88
C THR A 50 1.57 -1.23 -20.58
N ILE A 51 1.53 -0.09 -19.85
CA ILE A 51 0.88 -0.03 -18.54
C ILE A 51 -0.63 0.11 -18.72
N ARG A 52 -1.37 -0.91 -18.31
CA ARG A 52 -2.84 -0.89 -18.29
C ARG A 52 -3.40 -0.61 -16.91
N LYS A 53 -2.67 -1.00 -15.88
CA LYS A 53 -3.03 -0.78 -14.48
C LYS A 53 -1.81 -0.45 -13.65
N LEU A 54 -1.90 0.61 -12.88
CA LEU A 54 -0.96 0.93 -11.83
C LEU A 54 -1.63 0.64 -10.49
N VAL A 55 -1.01 -0.20 -9.69
CA VAL A 55 -1.52 -0.56 -8.37
C VAL A 55 -0.50 -0.19 -7.33
N LEU A 56 -0.88 0.66 -6.40
CA LEU A 56 -0.11 0.99 -5.21
C LEU A 56 -0.84 0.43 -3.99
N VAL A 57 -0.15 -0.42 -3.24
CA VAL A 57 -0.66 -0.95 -1.97
C VAL A 57 0.19 -0.39 -0.84
N THR A 58 -0.42 0.35 0.06
CA THR A 58 0.22 0.82 1.28
C THR A 58 -0.26 0.00 2.46
N VAL A 59 0.67 -0.43 3.31
CA VAL A 59 0.37 -1.18 4.53
C VAL A 59 0.82 -0.35 5.71
N ASN A 60 -0.12 0.04 6.56
CA ASN A 60 0.14 0.78 7.79
C ASN A 60 -0.13 -0.10 9.00
N ALA A 61 0.96 -0.54 9.62
CA ALA A 61 0.94 -1.31 10.87
C ALA A 61 1.26 -0.42 12.09
N GLU A 62 0.97 0.87 12.00
CA GLU A 62 1.19 1.82 13.09
C GLU A 62 0.39 1.43 14.31
N ARG A 63 1.07 1.30 15.44
CA ARG A 63 0.48 0.98 16.73
C ARG A 63 -0.01 2.25 17.46
N ASP A 64 -0.84 2.07 18.46
CA ASP A 64 -1.18 3.10 19.43
C ASP A 64 -0.10 3.26 20.50
N PRO A 65 0.03 4.46 21.10
CA PRO A 65 0.79 4.60 22.34
C PRO A 65 0.29 3.61 23.40
N SER A 66 1.18 3.21 24.28
CA SER A 66 0.81 2.26 25.34
C SER A 66 -0.30 2.83 26.22
N GLU A 67 -1.44 2.12 26.31
CA GLU A 67 -2.56 2.48 27.19
C GLU A 67 -2.16 2.52 28.69
N ASN A 68 -1.04 1.89 29.04
CA ASN A 68 -0.55 1.86 30.42
C ASN A 68 -0.19 3.24 30.99
N ILE A 69 0.06 4.22 30.13
CA ILE A 69 0.36 5.60 30.56
C ILE A 69 -0.91 6.24 31.12
N ASP A 70 -2.04 6.05 30.43
CA ASP A 70 -3.32 6.68 30.81
C ASP A 70 -4.04 5.91 31.93
N MET A 71 -3.60 4.68 32.20
CA MET A 71 -4.12 3.85 33.30
C MET A 71 -3.40 4.06 34.64
N SER A 72 -2.40 4.93 34.68
CA SER A 72 -1.58 5.20 35.88
C SER A 72 -1.70 6.64 36.33
N ASP A 73 -1.87 6.86 37.63
CA ASP A 73 -1.79 8.18 38.28
C ASP A 73 -0.34 8.68 38.47
N LYS A 74 0.64 7.85 38.12
CA LYS A 74 2.07 8.19 38.23
C LYS A 74 2.53 9.01 37.03
N VAL A 75 3.38 9.98 37.30
CA VAL A 75 4.03 10.76 36.24
C VAL A 75 4.78 9.80 35.29
N PRO A 76 4.54 9.88 33.98
CA PRO A 76 5.26 9.04 33.01
C PRO A 76 6.77 9.21 33.15
N ASN A 77 7.50 8.11 33.04
CA ASN A 77 8.96 8.17 33.00
C ASN A 77 9.44 8.71 31.63
N MET A 78 10.71 9.12 31.57
CA MET A 78 11.29 9.74 30.36
C MET A 78 11.15 8.84 29.12
N ALA A 79 11.28 7.51 29.25
CA ALA A 79 11.14 6.59 28.13
C ALA A 79 9.69 6.57 27.58
N GLN A 80 8.69 6.60 28.46
CA GLN A 80 7.27 6.71 28.08
C GLN A 80 6.95 8.04 27.40
N VAL A 81 7.54 9.14 27.87
CA VAL A 81 7.38 10.46 27.23
C VAL A 81 7.98 10.44 25.82
N VAL A 82 9.20 9.93 25.68
CA VAL A 82 9.87 9.81 24.37
C VAL A 82 9.06 8.90 23.41
N ASP A 83 8.57 7.77 23.91
CA ASP A 83 7.70 6.84 23.15
C ASP A 83 6.44 7.58 22.63
N SER A 84 5.74 8.27 23.51
CA SER A 84 4.54 9.03 23.14
C SER A 84 4.81 10.15 22.14
N LEU A 85 5.94 10.84 22.24
CA LEU A 85 6.34 11.86 21.26
C LEU A 85 6.66 11.25 19.90
N LEU A 86 7.39 10.15 19.86
CA LEU A 86 7.75 9.47 18.61
C LEU A 86 6.50 8.94 17.89
N PHE A 87 5.59 8.29 18.61
CA PHE A 87 4.36 7.78 18.02
C PHE A 87 3.37 8.87 17.66
N GLY A 88 3.24 9.92 18.47
CA GLY A 88 2.36 11.06 18.19
C GLY A 88 2.78 11.82 16.94
N THR A 89 4.06 12.07 16.76
CA THR A 89 4.59 12.74 15.56
C THR A 89 4.53 11.87 14.34
N GLY A 90 4.83 10.55 14.46
CA GLY A 90 4.73 9.58 13.38
C GLY A 90 3.30 9.44 12.86
N ALA A 91 2.32 9.32 13.75
CA ALA A 91 0.91 9.24 13.40
C ALA A 91 0.41 10.46 12.63
N ARG A 92 0.90 11.64 12.97
CA ARG A 92 0.57 12.87 12.25
C ARG A 92 1.17 12.85 10.84
N ALA A 93 2.45 12.55 10.71
CA ALA A 93 3.14 12.47 9.43
C ALA A 93 2.49 11.42 8.50
N THR A 94 2.13 10.26 9.04
CA THR A 94 1.42 9.21 8.30
C THR A 94 0.07 9.70 7.76
N ARG A 95 -0.71 10.42 8.57
CA ARG A 95 -2.00 10.99 8.11
C ARG A 95 -1.82 12.01 7.01
N GLU A 96 -0.89 12.95 7.18
CA GLU A 96 -0.56 13.95 6.16
C GLU A 96 -0.14 13.27 4.82
N THR A 97 0.67 12.22 4.89
CA THR A 97 1.06 11.43 3.71
C THR A 97 -0.14 10.71 3.07
N GLN A 98 -1.05 10.16 3.86
CA GLN A 98 -2.26 9.50 3.35
C GLN A 98 -3.22 10.49 2.68
N GLU A 99 -3.42 11.67 3.24
CA GLU A 99 -4.24 12.73 2.64
C GLU A 99 -3.63 13.19 1.32
N PHE A 100 -2.35 13.47 1.30
CA PHE A 100 -1.63 13.82 0.09
C PHE A 100 -1.71 12.72 -0.98
N LEU A 101 -1.58 11.45 -0.60
CA LEU A 101 -1.71 10.32 -1.51
C LEU A 101 -3.11 10.22 -2.13
N ARG A 102 -4.17 10.55 -1.37
CA ARG A 102 -5.55 10.62 -1.90
C ARG A 102 -5.69 11.71 -2.97
N ASP A 103 -5.17 12.90 -2.70
CA ASP A 103 -5.27 14.05 -3.59
C ASP A 103 -4.51 13.79 -4.90
N ILE A 104 -3.28 13.32 -4.81
CA ILE A 104 -2.48 13.03 -6.00
C ILE A 104 -3.04 11.86 -6.80
N THR A 105 -3.65 10.87 -6.13
CA THR A 105 -4.33 9.76 -6.80
C THR A 105 -5.50 10.25 -7.66
N GLN A 106 -6.24 11.24 -7.17
CA GLN A 106 -7.33 11.84 -7.95
C GLN A 106 -6.79 12.57 -9.19
N GLN A 107 -5.68 13.29 -9.06
CA GLN A 107 -5.01 13.93 -10.21
C GLN A 107 -4.52 12.88 -11.22
N TRP A 108 -3.93 11.77 -10.75
CA TRP A 108 -3.50 10.67 -11.62
C TRP A 108 -4.66 10.04 -12.37
N ARG A 109 -5.79 9.81 -11.70
CA ARG A 109 -7.01 9.30 -12.36
C ARG A 109 -7.50 10.24 -13.45
N GLN A 110 -7.52 11.54 -13.19
CA GLN A 110 -7.90 12.55 -14.19
C GLN A 110 -6.93 12.58 -15.38
N SER A 111 -5.64 12.56 -15.10
CA SER A 111 -4.60 12.50 -16.13
C SER A 111 -4.73 11.25 -17.02
N LEU A 112 -4.97 10.07 -16.41
CA LEU A 112 -5.14 8.83 -17.17
C LEU A 112 -6.45 8.82 -17.98
N ALA A 113 -7.53 9.39 -17.45
CA ALA A 113 -8.82 9.51 -18.14
C ALA A 113 -8.75 10.43 -19.37
N ALA A 114 -7.87 11.44 -19.37
CA ALA A 114 -7.63 12.33 -20.50
C ALA A 114 -6.98 11.62 -21.72
N GLY A 115 -6.52 10.39 -21.54
CA GLY A 115 -5.86 9.60 -22.58
C GLY A 115 -4.36 9.87 -22.71
N PRO A 116 -3.66 9.11 -23.58
CA PRO A 116 -2.22 9.25 -23.80
C PRO A 116 -1.85 10.64 -24.32
N THR A 117 -0.75 11.19 -23.84
CA THR A 117 -0.25 12.53 -24.21
C THR A 117 0.68 12.51 -25.42
N GLY A 118 1.09 11.31 -25.88
CA GLY A 118 1.99 11.16 -27.03
C GLY A 118 2.32 9.70 -27.33
N SER A 119 3.09 9.49 -28.40
CA SER A 119 3.49 8.14 -28.84
C SER A 119 4.50 7.46 -27.91
N SER A 120 5.13 8.19 -26.99
CA SER A 120 6.09 7.67 -25.99
C SER A 120 5.44 7.40 -24.63
N ASP A 121 4.14 7.63 -24.47
CA ASP A 121 3.43 7.44 -23.22
C ASP A 121 3.42 5.95 -22.83
N ALA A 122 3.96 5.63 -21.64
CA ALA A 122 4.01 4.27 -21.13
C ALA A 122 2.61 3.70 -20.83
N PHE A 123 1.61 4.55 -20.58
CA PHE A 123 0.25 4.14 -20.26
C PHE A 123 -0.58 3.87 -21.52
N ALA A 124 -1.28 2.75 -21.51
CA ALA A 124 -2.25 2.40 -22.55
C ALA A 124 -3.49 3.32 -22.48
N PRO A 125 -4.24 3.48 -23.60
CA PRO A 125 -5.54 4.11 -23.55
C PRO A 125 -6.46 3.39 -22.54
N GLY A 126 -7.13 4.16 -21.67
CA GLY A 126 -7.99 3.59 -20.61
C GLY A 126 -7.23 2.93 -19.47
N ALA A 127 -5.95 3.24 -19.29
CA ALA A 127 -5.19 2.77 -18.12
C ALA A 127 -5.83 3.27 -16.82
N GLU A 128 -5.79 2.43 -15.80
CA GLU A 128 -6.39 2.68 -14.48
C GLU A 128 -5.33 2.81 -13.40
N VAL A 129 -5.59 3.62 -12.38
CA VAL A 129 -4.78 3.66 -11.14
C VAL A 129 -5.62 3.25 -9.94
N HIS A 130 -5.11 2.31 -9.17
CA HIS A 130 -5.69 1.80 -7.94
C HIS A 130 -4.72 2.06 -6.79
N VAL A 131 -5.18 2.76 -5.76
CA VAL A 131 -4.43 2.96 -4.52
C VAL A 131 -5.22 2.31 -3.40
N ILE A 132 -4.62 1.31 -2.78
CA ILE A 132 -5.23 0.46 -1.76
C ILE A 132 -4.46 0.69 -0.47
N SER A 133 -5.17 1.13 0.58
CA SER A 133 -4.59 1.29 1.91
C SER A 133 -5.07 0.17 2.82
N VAL A 134 -4.13 -0.51 3.46
CA VAL A 134 -4.38 -1.52 4.49
C VAL A 134 -3.86 -0.97 5.80
N ASN A 135 -4.78 -0.62 6.71
CA ASN A 135 -4.44 -0.10 8.03
C ASN A 135 -4.97 -1.05 9.10
N LEU A 136 -4.19 -1.35 10.13
CA LEU A 136 -4.68 -2.14 11.26
C LEU A 136 -5.86 -1.49 11.98
N ARG A 137 -5.94 -0.15 11.93
CA ARG A 137 -7.08 0.61 12.48
C ARG A 137 -8.40 0.32 11.79
N ASP A 138 -8.38 -0.21 10.56
CA ASP A 138 -9.57 -0.57 9.78
C ASP A 138 -10.03 -2.02 10.05
N ALA A 139 -9.41 -2.73 10.99
CA ALA A 139 -9.88 -4.06 11.40
C ALA A 139 -11.30 -3.97 11.98
N HIS A 140 -12.18 -4.86 11.51
CA HIS A 140 -13.62 -4.79 11.78
C HIS A 140 -13.99 -5.17 13.23
N ASP A 141 -13.23 -6.10 13.81
CA ASP A 141 -13.41 -6.51 15.21
C ASP A 141 -12.72 -5.53 16.15
N ASP A 142 -13.50 -4.82 16.96
CA ASP A 142 -13.00 -3.80 17.87
C ASP A 142 -12.07 -4.34 18.96
N VAL A 143 -12.28 -5.59 19.41
CA VAL A 143 -11.45 -6.23 20.44
C VAL A 143 -10.12 -6.65 19.82
N ALA A 144 -10.18 -7.33 18.67
CA ALA A 144 -8.98 -7.70 17.92
C ALA A 144 -8.18 -6.47 17.49
N ARG A 145 -8.84 -5.43 16.99
CA ARG A 145 -8.21 -4.17 16.59
C ARG A 145 -7.42 -3.54 17.75
N ARG A 146 -8.03 -3.38 18.93
CA ARG A 146 -7.33 -2.84 20.10
C ARG A 146 -6.11 -3.68 20.48
N ARG A 147 -6.23 -5.00 20.48
CA ARG A 147 -5.11 -5.91 20.77
C ARG A 147 -3.98 -5.76 19.74
N LEU A 148 -4.31 -5.73 18.45
CA LEU A 148 -3.34 -5.57 17.36
C LEU A 148 -2.58 -4.25 17.43
N LEU A 149 -3.27 -3.16 17.76
CA LEU A 149 -2.66 -1.83 17.89
C LEU A 149 -1.73 -1.71 19.12
N GLN A 150 -1.73 -2.68 20.03
CA GLN A 150 -0.81 -2.77 21.17
C GLN A 150 0.37 -3.72 20.92
N VAL A 151 0.40 -4.45 19.78
CA VAL A 151 1.55 -5.30 19.42
C VAL A 151 2.81 -4.44 19.33
N PRO A 152 3.88 -4.77 20.09
CA PRO A 152 5.06 -3.93 20.13
C PRO A 152 5.84 -3.97 18.80
N THR A 153 6.44 -2.84 18.43
CA THR A 153 7.45 -2.82 17.37
C THR A 153 8.75 -3.39 17.93
N ALA A 154 9.01 -4.67 17.68
CA ALA A 154 10.15 -5.41 18.22
C ALA A 154 10.74 -6.35 17.17
N PHE A 155 11.99 -6.78 17.37
CA PHE A 155 12.64 -7.76 16.49
C PHE A 155 12.05 -9.17 16.58
N SER A 156 11.26 -9.44 17.61
CA SER A 156 10.52 -10.70 17.77
C SER A 156 9.19 -10.43 18.45
N ILE A 157 8.16 -11.06 17.94
CA ILE A 157 6.79 -11.11 18.49
C ILE A 157 6.38 -12.57 18.57
N THR A 158 5.31 -12.87 19.29
CA THR A 158 4.81 -14.24 19.45
C THR A 158 4.23 -14.78 18.15
N SER A 159 4.20 -16.11 18.00
CA SER A 159 3.58 -16.75 16.84
C SER A 159 2.07 -16.45 16.74
N GLU A 160 1.41 -16.24 17.89
CA GLU A 160 0.01 -15.86 17.93
C GLU A 160 -0.19 -14.44 17.37
N GLU A 161 0.62 -13.46 17.81
CA GLU A 161 0.59 -12.09 17.29
C GLU A 161 0.86 -12.04 15.77
N VAL A 162 1.79 -12.86 15.28
CA VAL A 162 2.05 -12.99 13.83
C VAL A 162 0.82 -13.48 13.09
N THR A 163 0.18 -14.53 13.60
CA THR A 163 -1.04 -15.09 12.99
C THR A 163 -2.15 -14.06 12.95
N ASP A 164 -2.40 -13.40 14.07
CA ASP A 164 -3.43 -12.36 14.18
C ASP A 164 -3.19 -11.20 13.22
N LEU A 165 -1.95 -10.75 13.07
CA LEU A 165 -1.58 -9.67 12.13
C LEU A 165 -1.81 -10.08 10.67
N ILE A 166 -1.47 -11.31 10.29
CA ILE A 166 -1.70 -11.86 8.95
C ILE A 166 -3.20 -11.94 8.65
N GLU A 167 -3.98 -12.47 9.58
CA GLU A 167 -5.43 -12.61 9.43
C GLU A 167 -6.11 -11.24 9.34
N ALA A 168 -5.75 -10.31 10.20
CA ALA A 168 -6.29 -8.96 10.19
C ALA A 168 -5.94 -8.21 8.90
N GLY A 169 -4.68 -8.23 8.47
CA GLY A 169 -4.24 -7.59 7.23
C GLY A 169 -4.97 -8.16 6.01
N GLY A 170 -5.09 -9.50 5.93
CA GLY A 170 -5.85 -10.17 4.89
C GLY A 170 -7.35 -9.83 4.92
N SER A 171 -7.93 -9.70 6.11
CA SER A 171 -9.33 -9.29 6.28
C SER A 171 -9.57 -7.86 5.82
N VAL A 172 -8.76 -6.91 6.30
CA VAL A 172 -8.85 -5.49 5.91
C VAL A 172 -8.72 -5.34 4.39
N LEU A 173 -7.73 -6.01 3.78
CA LEU A 173 -7.54 -5.97 2.33
C LEU A 173 -8.78 -6.48 1.58
N ARG A 174 -9.33 -7.64 1.94
CA ARG A 174 -10.51 -8.21 1.26
C ARG A 174 -11.76 -7.36 1.41
N HIS A 175 -11.88 -6.59 2.49
CA HIS A 175 -13.01 -5.69 2.73
C HIS A 175 -12.81 -4.31 2.09
N SER A 176 -11.60 -3.96 1.65
CA SER A 176 -11.33 -2.69 0.98
C SER A 176 -12.15 -2.56 -0.31
N PRO A 177 -12.91 -1.47 -0.48
CA PRO A 177 -13.64 -1.19 -1.72
C PRO A 177 -12.70 -1.09 -2.92
N GLU A 178 -11.52 -0.50 -2.74
CA GLU A 178 -10.50 -0.30 -3.78
C GLU A 178 -9.94 -1.64 -4.25
N PHE A 179 -9.67 -2.56 -3.33
CA PHE A 179 -9.20 -3.90 -3.67
C PHE A 179 -10.27 -4.67 -4.44
N ARG A 180 -11.54 -4.61 -4.01
CA ARG A 180 -12.65 -5.23 -4.73
C ARG A 180 -12.85 -4.65 -6.12
N ALA A 181 -12.73 -3.33 -6.27
CA ALA A 181 -12.78 -2.66 -7.57
C ALA A 181 -11.63 -3.13 -8.49
N LEU A 182 -10.42 -3.26 -7.96
CA LEU A 182 -9.27 -3.82 -8.70
C LEU A 182 -9.57 -5.25 -9.18
N VAL A 183 -10.02 -6.13 -8.29
CA VAL A 183 -10.34 -7.54 -8.64
C VAL A 183 -11.40 -7.60 -9.74
N GLN A 184 -12.46 -6.81 -9.64
CA GLN A 184 -13.50 -6.72 -10.67
C GLN A 184 -12.96 -6.21 -12.01
N SER A 185 -12.06 -5.22 -11.97
CA SER A 185 -11.43 -4.69 -13.17
C SER A 185 -10.50 -5.69 -13.84
N LEU A 186 -9.78 -6.51 -13.06
CA LEU A 186 -8.96 -7.61 -13.57
C LEU A 186 -9.82 -8.71 -14.20
N ALA A 187 -10.94 -9.08 -13.55
CA ALA A 187 -11.86 -10.09 -14.07
C ALA A 187 -12.48 -9.70 -15.42
N ARG A 188 -12.79 -8.41 -15.63
CA ARG A 188 -13.30 -7.92 -16.92
C ARG A 188 -12.29 -7.97 -18.05
N GLN A 189 -10.99 -7.98 -17.74
CA GLN A 189 -9.91 -8.02 -18.74
C GLN A 189 -9.41 -9.44 -18.99
N ALA A 190 -9.86 -10.43 -18.22
CA ALA A 190 -9.54 -11.83 -18.50
C ALA A 190 -10.13 -12.21 -19.88
N PRO A 191 -9.34 -12.81 -20.82
CA PRO A 191 -9.87 -13.27 -22.07
C PRO A 191 -11.01 -14.26 -21.80
N THR A 192 -12.18 -14.03 -22.37
CA THR A 192 -13.25 -15.01 -22.38
C THR A 192 -12.72 -16.23 -23.12
N THR A 193 -12.45 -17.32 -22.39
CA THR A 193 -12.13 -18.60 -23.01
C THR A 193 -13.30 -18.94 -23.92
N PRO A 194 -13.09 -19.12 -25.24
CA PRO A 194 -14.18 -19.51 -26.13
C PRO A 194 -14.76 -20.82 -25.62
N SER A 195 -16.08 -20.85 -25.43
CA SER A 195 -16.80 -22.09 -25.12
C SER A 195 -16.43 -23.13 -26.15
N PRO A 196 -16.14 -24.38 -25.75
CA PRO A 196 -15.86 -25.43 -26.73
C PRO A 196 -17.05 -25.54 -27.70
N THR A 197 -16.77 -25.34 -29.00
CA THR A 197 -17.73 -25.54 -30.08
C THR A 197 -18.27 -26.96 -29.96
N PRO A 198 -19.59 -27.16 -29.86
CA PRO A 198 -20.13 -28.50 -29.87
C PRO A 198 -19.72 -29.20 -31.17
N GLY A 199 -18.99 -30.31 -31.04
CA GLY A 199 -18.57 -31.09 -32.17
C GLY A 199 -19.76 -31.54 -33.03
N PRO A 200 -19.56 -31.78 -34.36
CA PRO A 200 -20.64 -32.17 -35.25
C PRO A 200 -21.31 -33.48 -34.77
N ALA A 201 -22.62 -33.41 -34.65
CA ALA A 201 -23.43 -34.57 -34.29
C ALA A 201 -23.13 -35.74 -35.25
N SER A 202 -22.66 -36.85 -34.68
CA SER A 202 -22.46 -38.11 -35.43
C SER A 202 -23.81 -38.60 -35.97
N THR A 203 -23.95 -38.59 -37.25
CA THR A 203 -25.09 -39.16 -37.98
C THR A 203 -25.13 -40.70 -37.75
N PRO A 204 -26.25 -41.28 -37.35
CA PRO A 204 -26.33 -42.73 -37.18
C PRO A 204 -26.27 -43.42 -38.56
N ALA A 205 -25.36 -44.38 -38.68
CA ALA A 205 -25.27 -45.26 -39.84
C ALA A 205 -26.56 -46.08 -39.98
N LYS A 206 -27.17 -46.02 -41.14
CA LYS A 206 -28.27 -46.94 -41.54
C LYS A 206 -27.65 -48.33 -41.79
N SER A 207 -28.13 -49.30 -41.05
CA SER A 207 -27.93 -50.71 -41.34
C SER A 207 -28.90 -51.15 -42.42
N GLU A 208 -28.33 -51.68 -43.53
CA GLU A 208 -28.99 -52.66 -44.39
C GLU A 208 -28.58 -54.06 -43.97
#